data_bb432646dc6917f3c3620f5c8b012806
#
_entry.id   bb432646dc6917f3c3620f5c8b012806
#
_cell.length_a   1.000
_cell.length_b   1.000
_cell.length_c   1.000
_cell.angle_alpha   90.00
_cell.angle_beta   90.00
_cell.angle_gamma   90.00
#
_symmetry.space_group_name_H-M   'P 1'
#
loop_
_entity.id
_entity.type
_entity.pdbx_description
1 polymer ?
#
loop_
_entity_poly.entity_id
_entity_poly.type
_entity_poly.pdbx_seq_one_letter_code
_entity_poly.pdbx_strand_id
1 'polypeptide(L)'
;MNDPIIFKKKIITVVLVVCVLLQFGFLGIIAFADDEIIRKVDSTMNVNDPVYSLFKRKRCSMCHAVDHKLVGPPFRAISIRYKGAGSTEIRTLAKTVMYGGIRNWGEIPMPPNSVTLSEAELLVRWILDLPHGDL
;
A
#
# COMPACT_ATOMS: atom_id res chain seq x y z
N MET A 1 -60.40 18.76 -16.87
CA MET A 1 -60.55 17.41 -16.28
C MET A 1 -59.20 16.72 -16.47
N ASN A 2 -58.42 16.56 -15.42
CA ASN A 2 -57.10 15.94 -15.50
C ASN A 2 -57.26 14.44 -15.27
N ASP A 3 -57.00 13.65 -16.31
CA ASP A 3 -57.09 12.20 -16.24
C ASP A 3 -56.06 11.63 -15.23
N PRO A 4 -56.58 10.94 -14.18
CA PRO A 4 -55.72 10.41 -13.13
C PRO A 4 -54.70 9.36 -13.63
N ILE A 5 -54.97 8.78 -14.79
CA ILE A 5 -54.08 7.79 -15.45
C ILE A 5 -52.83 8.45 -16.04
N ILE A 6 -52.98 9.63 -16.65
CA ILE A 6 -51.87 10.39 -17.23
C ILE A 6 -50.95 10.92 -16.13
N PHE A 7 -51.54 11.36 -14.99
CA PHE A 7 -50.74 11.83 -13.85
C PHE A 7 -49.93 10.70 -13.21
N LYS A 8 -50.54 9.53 -13.01
CA LYS A 8 -49.79 8.35 -12.48
C LYS A 8 -48.67 7.91 -13.40
N LYS A 9 -48.85 7.89 -14.74
CA LYS A 9 -47.81 7.56 -15.69
C LYS A 9 -46.64 8.53 -15.61
N LYS A 10 -46.88 9.83 -15.53
CA LYS A 10 -45.81 10.84 -15.40
C LYS A 10 -44.97 10.68 -14.10
N ILE A 11 -45.66 10.41 -12.96
CA ILE A 11 -44.94 10.16 -11.70
C ILE A 11 -44.07 8.92 -11.77
N ILE A 12 -44.57 7.82 -12.31
CA ILE A 12 -43.79 6.58 -12.48
C ILE A 12 -42.58 6.82 -13.35
N THR A 13 -42.69 7.55 -14.46
CA THR A 13 -41.58 7.86 -15.35
C THR A 13 -40.52 8.72 -14.65
N VAL A 14 -40.93 9.73 -13.90
CA VAL A 14 -39.98 10.59 -13.15
C VAL A 14 -39.26 9.79 -12.08
N VAL A 15 -39.94 8.93 -11.33
CA VAL A 15 -39.34 8.09 -10.30
C VAL A 15 -38.33 7.12 -10.91
N LEU A 16 -38.63 6.49 -12.06
CA LEU A 16 -37.70 5.60 -12.74
C LEU A 16 -36.45 6.34 -13.25
N VAL A 17 -36.62 7.54 -13.81
CA VAL A 17 -35.48 8.35 -14.27
C VAL A 17 -34.59 8.76 -13.10
N VAL A 18 -35.18 9.18 -11.99
CA VAL A 18 -34.43 9.56 -10.78
C VAL A 18 -33.69 8.35 -10.20
N CYS A 19 -34.32 7.17 -10.13
CA CYS A 19 -33.65 5.95 -9.67
C CYS A 19 -32.47 5.57 -10.57
N VAL A 20 -32.60 5.66 -11.89
CA VAL A 20 -31.52 5.38 -12.84
C VAL A 20 -30.37 6.38 -12.67
N LEU A 21 -30.68 7.68 -12.53
CA LEU A 21 -29.64 8.71 -12.32
C LEU A 21 -28.91 8.53 -10.97
N LEU A 22 -29.62 8.12 -9.92
CA LEU A 22 -29.00 7.83 -8.61
C LEU A 22 -28.08 6.59 -8.68
N GLN A 23 -28.47 5.55 -9.44
CA GLN A 23 -27.63 4.37 -9.62
C GLN A 23 -26.35 4.68 -10.40
N PHE A 24 -26.45 5.46 -11.49
CA PHE A 24 -25.26 5.87 -12.25
C PHE A 24 -24.37 6.86 -11.49
N GLY A 25 -24.95 7.77 -10.69
CA GLY A 25 -24.19 8.69 -9.84
C GLY A 25 -23.42 7.98 -8.72
N PHE A 26 -24.01 6.94 -8.15
CA PHE A 26 -23.37 6.18 -7.06
C PHE A 26 -22.23 5.28 -7.55
N LEU A 27 -22.35 4.66 -8.74
CA LEU A 27 -21.25 3.89 -9.33
C LEU A 27 -20.03 4.77 -9.70
N GLY A 28 -20.27 6.02 -10.13
CA GLY A 28 -19.19 6.94 -10.47
C GLY A 28 -18.32 7.35 -9.27
N ILE A 29 -18.91 7.54 -8.10
CA ILE A 29 -18.23 7.99 -6.89
C ILE A 29 -17.31 6.90 -6.32
N ILE A 30 -17.69 5.63 -6.41
CA ILE A 30 -16.88 4.51 -5.91
C ILE A 30 -15.63 4.31 -6.78
N ALA A 31 -15.73 4.46 -8.09
CA ALA A 31 -14.62 4.25 -9.02
C ALA A 31 -13.51 5.31 -8.88
N PHE A 32 -13.83 6.54 -8.48
CA PHE A 32 -12.84 7.61 -8.32
C PHE A 32 -12.09 7.54 -6.98
N ALA A 33 -12.71 6.99 -5.92
CA ALA A 33 -12.10 6.92 -4.60
C ALA A 33 -10.95 5.89 -4.55
N ASP A 34 -11.09 4.76 -5.23
CA ASP A 34 -10.08 3.70 -5.23
C ASP A 34 -8.81 4.11 -6.00
N ASP A 35 -8.95 4.87 -7.09
CA ASP A 35 -7.81 5.32 -7.90
C ASP A 35 -6.98 6.42 -7.20
N GLU A 36 -7.59 7.26 -6.39
CA GLU A 36 -6.90 8.28 -5.61
C GLU A 36 -6.13 7.69 -4.43
N ILE A 37 -6.68 6.67 -3.77
CA ILE A 37 -5.99 5.95 -2.68
C ILE A 37 -4.79 5.19 -3.24
N ILE A 38 -4.93 4.50 -4.37
CA ILE A 38 -3.86 3.77 -5.03
C ILE A 38 -2.75 4.73 -5.48
N ARG A 39 -3.08 5.88 -6.04
CA ARG A 39 -2.11 6.92 -6.42
C ARG A 39 -1.36 7.51 -5.23
N LYS A 40 -2.02 7.70 -4.09
CA LYS A 40 -1.41 8.26 -2.88
C LYS A 40 -0.44 7.28 -2.22
N VAL A 41 -0.72 5.98 -2.27
CA VAL A 41 0.20 4.92 -1.81
C VAL A 41 1.40 4.79 -2.76
N ASP A 42 1.19 4.97 -4.06
CA ASP A 42 2.24 4.85 -5.09
C ASP A 42 3.13 6.10 -5.18
N SER A 43 2.63 7.29 -4.79
CA SER A 43 3.41 8.54 -4.81
C SER A 43 4.53 8.58 -3.76
N THR A 44 4.46 7.75 -2.72
CA THR A 44 5.51 7.62 -1.70
C THR A 44 6.63 6.68 -2.16
N MET A 45 6.37 5.85 -3.17
CA MET A 45 7.32 4.93 -3.75
C MET A 45 7.50 5.21 -5.23
N ASN A 46 8.66 5.71 -5.62
CA ASN A 46 8.98 5.88 -7.03
C ASN A 46 9.05 4.52 -7.72
N VAL A 47 8.01 4.16 -8.48
CA VAL A 47 7.93 2.89 -9.22
C VAL A 47 9.05 2.71 -10.25
N ASN A 48 9.69 3.81 -10.65
CA ASN A 48 10.84 3.81 -11.55
C ASN A 48 12.17 3.64 -10.81
N ASP A 49 12.16 3.57 -9.47
CA ASP A 49 13.35 3.31 -8.67
C ASP A 49 13.84 1.87 -8.91
N PRO A 50 15.10 1.68 -9.30
CA PRO A 50 15.69 0.35 -9.47
C PRO A 50 15.59 -0.51 -8.19
N VAL A 51 15.61 0.12 -7.01
CA VAL A 51 15.50 -0.57 -5.72
C VAL A 51 14.07 -1.06 -5.50
N TYR A 52 13.06 -0.28 -5.90
CA TYR A 52 11.67 -0.74 -5.88
C TYR A 52 11.46 -1.96 -6.78
N SER A 53 12.08 -1.98 -7.97
CA SER A 53 12.06 -3.14 -8.85
C SER A 53 12.75 -4.36 -8.21
N LEU A 54 13.87 -4.17 -7.50
CA LEU A 54 14.54 -5.23 -6.75
C LEU A 54 13.64 -5.77 -5.63
N PHE A 55 13.01 -4.88 -4.85
CA PHE A 55 12.03 -5.20 -3.81
C PHE A 55 10.90 -6.10 -4.33
N LYS A 56 10.33 -5.77 -5.50
CA LYS A 56 9.28 -6.57 -6.15
C LYS A 56 9.80 -7.94 -6.59
N ARG A 57 10.94 -8.00 -7.27
CA ARG A 57 11.54 -9.27 -7.73
C ARG A 57 11.85 -10.22 -6.57
N LYS A 58 12.32 -9.68 -5.45
CA LYS A 58 12.64 -10.47 -4.23
C LYS A 58 11.40 -10.77 -3.37
N ARG A 59 10.20 -10.37 -3.82
CA ARG A 59 8.89 -10.67 -3.21
C ARG A 59 8.73 -10.18 -1.76
N CYS A 60 9.45 -9.14 -1.37
CA CYS A 60 9.35 -8.58 -0.02
C CYS A 60 7.93 -8.10 0.31
N SER A 61 7.19 -7.63 -0.71
CA SER A 61 5.80 -7.18 -0.61
C SER A 61 4.78 -8.26 -0.23
N MET A 62 5.16 -9.55 -0.27
CA MET A 62 4.27 -10.63 0.19
C MET A 62 4.11 -10.62 1.71
N CYS A 63 5.13 -10.16 2.43
CA CYS A 63 5.14 -10.16 3.91
C CYS A 63 5.20 -8.77 4.51
N HIS A 64 5.61 -7.74 3.76
CA HIS A 64 5.75 -6.37 4.23
C HIS A 64 4.95 -5.41 3.38
N ALA A 65 4.25 -4.48 4.02
CA ALA A 65 3.69 -3.29 3.38
C ALA A 65 4.44 -2.05 3.85
N VAL A 66 4.18 -0.88 3.24
CA VAL A 66 4.84 0.37 3.63
C VAL A 66 4.30 0.86 4.97
N ASP A 67 2.97 0.96 5.11
CA ASP A 67 2.32 1.68 6.20
C ASP A 67 1.54 0.78 7.17
N HIS A 68 1.26 -0.45 6.82
CA HIS A 68 0.48 -1.35 7.68
C HIS A 68 1.17 -2.70 7.85
N LYS A 69 0.85 -3.37 8.96
CA LYS A 69 1.38 -4.69 9.28
C LYS A 69 0.71 -5.75 8.43
N LEU A 70 1.52 -6.59 7.79
CA LEU A 70 1.12 -7.85 7.20
C LEU A 70 1.63 -9.02 8.08
N VAL A 71 2.46 -9.88 7.51
CA VAL A 71 3.18 -10.91 8.27
C VAL A 71 4.34 -10.27 9.04
N GLY A 72 5.15 -9.49 8.32
CA GLY A 72 6.25 -8.70 8.87
C GLY A 72 5.82 -7.29 9.28
N PRO A 73 6.73 -6.51 9.88
CA PRO A 73 6.50 -5.12 10.25
C PRO A 73 6.34 -4.22 9.01
N PRO A 74 5.61 -3.10 9.13
CA PRO A 74 5.57 -2.08 8.09
C PRO A 74 6.97 -1.50 7.87
N PHE A 75 7.32 -1.16 6.63
CA PHE A 75 8.62 -0.54 6.35
C PHE A 75 8.79 0.81 7.02
N ARG A 76 7.72 1.60 7.13
CA ARG A 76 7.74 2.87 7.86
C ARG A 76 8.07 2.66 9.35
N ALA A 77 7.56 1.63 9.98
CA ALA A 77 7.92 1.32 11.36
C ALA A 77 9.41 0.90 11.49
N ILE A 78 9.95 0.22 10.48
CA ILE A 78 11.38 -0.12 10.41
C ILE A 78 12.21 1.16 10.27
N SER A 79 11.85 2.07 9.34
CA SER A 79 12.57 3.32 9.12
C SER A 79 12.56 4.21 10.37
N ILE A 80 11.44 4.29 11.08
CA ILE A 80 11.34 5.05 12.35
C ILE A 80 12.23 4.43 13.42
N ARG A 81 12.16 3.10 13.60
CA ARG A 81 12.93 2.40 14.66
C ARG A 81 14.43 2.50 14.49
N TYR A 82 14.90 2.47 13.25
CA TYR A 82 16.32 2.50 12.91
C TYR A 82 16.77 3.83 12.30
N LYS A 83 16.05 4.90 12.62
CA LYS A 83 16.38 6.26 12.17
C LYS A 83 17.80 6.63 12.62
N GLY A 84 18.64 7.06 11.68
CA GLY A 84 20.02 7.43 11.94
C GLY A 84 20.99 6.23 12.04
N ALA A 85 20.56 5.03 11.63
CA ALA A 85 21.42 3.85 11.60
C ALA A 85 22.72 4.09 10.81
N GLY A 86 23.84 3.82 11.46
CA GLY A 86 25.17 3.87 10.84
C GLY A 86 25.46 2.65 9.96
N SER A 87 26.60 2.66 9.26
CA SER A 87 26.99 1.60 8.32
C SER A 87 27.00 0.19 8.93
N THR A 88 27.43 0.08 10.20
CA THR A 88 27.46 -1.21 10.91
C THR A 88 26.05 -1.76 11.15
N GLU A 89 25.12 -0.91 11.53
CA GLU A 89 23.73 -1.31 11.78
C GLU A 89 23.02 -1.66 10.47
N ILE A 90 23.22 -0.86 9.41
CA ILE A 90 22.72 -1.17 8.06
C ILE A 90 23.20 -2.55 7.61
N ARG A 91 24.48 -2.86 7.81
CA ARG A 91 25.03 -4.18 7.47
C ARG A 91 24.41 -5.30 8.32
N THR A 92 24.11 -5.05 9.59
CA THR A 92 23.44 -6.01 10.47
C THR A 92 22.02 -6.28 9.99
N LEU A 93 21.28 -5.24 9.63
CA LEU A 93 19.95 -5.36 9.05
C LEU A 93 19.98 -6.09 7.70
N ALA A 94 20.98 -5.80 6.86
CA ALA A 94 21.17 -6.49 5.59
C ALA A 94 21.43 -8.00 5.78
N LYS A 95 22.21 -8.39 6.79
CA LYS A 95 22.37 -9.80 7.16
C LYS A 95 21.08 -10.45 7.63
N THR A 96 20.22 -9.69 8.36
CA THR A 96 18.88 -10.17 8.71
C THR A 96 18.01 -10.39 7.48
N VAL A 97 18.12 -9.54 6.47
CA VAL A 97 17.42 -9.76 5.18
C VAL A 97 17.92 -11.04 4.50
N MET A 98 19.23 -11.31 4.49
CA MET A 98 19.83 -12.47 3.84
C MET A 98 19.53 -13.79 4.55
N TYR A 99 19.72 -13.79 5.87
CA TYR A 99 19.72 -15.03 6.67
C TYR A 99 18.43 -15.25 7.47
N GLY A 100 17.53 -14.28 7.41
CA GLY A 100 16.35 -14.28 8.23
C GLY A 100 16.60 -13.77 9.65
N GLY A 101 15.52 -13.65 10.42
CA GLY A 101 15.59 -13.21 11.81
C GLY A 101 14.33 -13.54 12.58
N ILE A 102 14.46 -13.65 13.91
CA ILE A 102 13.36 -13.93 14.82
C ILE A 102 13.42 -12.95 16.01
N ARG A 103 12.26 -12.65 16.59
CA ARG A 103 12.07 -11.84 17.82
C ARG A 103 12.37 -10.33 17.70
N ASN A 104 12.92 -9.85 16.61
CA ASN A 104 13.14 -8.40 16.44
C ASN A 104 11.82 -7.61 16.39
N TRP A 105 10.75 -8.25 15.87
CA TRP A 105 9.43 -7.66 15.64
C TRP A 105 8.27 -8.58 16.05
N GLY A 106 8.50 -9.52 16.95
CA GLY A 106 7.54 -10.51 17.42
C GLY A 106 8.00 -11.93 17.20
N GLU A 107 7.08 -12.87 17.35
CA GLU A 107 7.40 -14.31 17.32
C GLU A 107 7.47 -14.91 15.91
N ILE A 108 6.90 -14.23 14.91
CA ILE A 108 6.91 -14.72 13.54
C ILE A 108 8.29 -14.48 12.92
N PRO A 109 9.01 -15.53 12.50
CA PRO A 109 10.32 -15.37 11.92
C PRO A 109 10.24 -14.79 10.50
N MET A 110 11.17 -13.92 10.16
CA MET A 110 11.46 -13.56 8.77
C MET A 110 12.32 -14.68 8.16
N PRO A 111 11.90 -15.31 7.06
CA PRO A 111 12.69 -16.34 6.41
C PRO A 111 13.93 -15.77 5.71
N PRO A 112 14.97 -16.58 5.43
CA PRO A 112 16.08 -16.19 4.59
C PRO A 112 15.63 -15.79 3.18
N ASN A 113 16.31 -14.79 2.61
CA ASN A 113 16.02 -14.32 1.25
C ASN A 113 17.24 -14.51 0.33
N SER A 114 16.99 -14.89 -0.91
CA SER A 114 18.04 -15.04 -1.94
C SER A 114 18.45 -13.68 -2.48
N VAL A 115 19.28 -12.97 -1.71
CA VAL A 115 19.85 -11.66 -2.04
C VAL A 115 21.35 -11.67 -1.75
N THR A 116 22.12 -10.90 -2.51
CA THR A 116 23.53 -10.61 -2.18
C THR A 116 23.58 -9.57 -1.03
N LEU A 117 24.75 -9.45 -0.39
CA LEU A 117 24.92 -8.43 0.65
C LEU A 117 24.70 -7.01 0.11
N SER A 118 25.20 -6.73 -1.10
CA SER A 118 25.00 -5.42 -1.74
C SER A 118 23.54 -5.13 -2.03
N GLU A 119 22.79 -6.12 -2.54
CA GLU A 119 21.34 -5.97 -2.75
C GLU A 119 20.59 -5.76 -1.42
N ALA A 120 20.99 -6.48 -0.38
CA ALA A 120 20.37 -6.35 0.95
C ALA A 120 20.68 -4.99 1.58
N GLU A 121 21.90 -4.49 1.51
CA GLU A 121 22.25 -3.14 1.98
C GLU A 121 21.51 -2.05 1.20
N LEU A 122 21.34 -2.22 -0.10
CA LEU A 122 20.59 -1.29 -0.94
C LEU A 122 19.10 -1.26 -0.54
N LEU A 123 18.47 -2.41 -0.34
CA LEU A 123 17.10 -2.53 0.14
C LEU A 123 16.92 -1.90 1.53
N VAL A 124 17.85 -2.15 2.45
CA VAL A 124 17.81 -1.57 3.80
C VAL A 124 17.91 -0.06 3.74
N ARG A 125 18.85 0.52 3.00
CA ARG A 125 18.97 1.97 2.86
C ARG A 125 17.69 2.58 2.30
N TRP A 126 17.15 1.99 1.25
CA TRP A 126 15.90 2.44 0.65
C TRP A 126 14.73 2.43 1.65
N ILE A 127 14.63 1.39 2.50
CA ILE A 127 13.61 1.32 3.56
C ILE A 127 13.84 2.42 4.61
N LEU A 128 15.09 2.66 5.02
CA LEU A 128 15.41 3.65 6.04
C LEU A 128 15.22 5.10 5.55
N ASP A 129 15.29 5.33 4.25
CA ASP A 129 15.06 6.63 3.60
C ASP A 129 13.57 6.91 3.35
N LEU A 130 12.66 5.98 3.65
CA LEU A 130 11.22 6.22 3.51
C LEU A 130 10.79 7.41 4.38
N PRO A 131 9.99 8.34 3.82
CA PRO A 131 9.54 9.50 4.57
C PRO A 131 8.72 9.07 5.78
N HIS A 132 9.03 9.67 6.91
CA HIS A 132 8.27 9.53 8.15
C HIS A 132 7.02 10.40 8.01
N GLY A 133 5.94 9.87 7.42
CA GLY A 133 4.65 10.55 7.40
C GLY A 133 4.12 10.72 8.82
N ASP A 134 3.37 11.78 9.06
CA ASP A 134 2.63 11.97 10.31
C ASP A 134 1.71 10.76 10.51
N LEU A 135 1.93 10.00 11.59
CA LEU A 135 1.10 8.88 12.04
C LEU A 135 -0.12 9.42 12.75
#